data_b07e38accdb1ed40d653fb45f3aebbf2
#
_entry.id   b07e38accdb1ed40d653fb45f3aebbf2
#
_cell.length_a   1.000
_cell.length_b   1.000
_cell.length_c   1.000
_cell.angle_alpha   90.00
_cell.angle_beta   90.00
_cell.angle_gamma   90.00
#
_symmetry.space_group_name_H-M   'P 1'
#
loop_
_entity.id
_entity.type
_entity.pdbx_description
1 polymer ?
#
loop_
_entity_poly.entity_id
_entity_poly.type
_entity_poly.pdbx_seq_one_letter_code
_entity_poly.pdbx_strand_id
1 'polypeptide(L)'
;TAMALREKGYDVQATKVSDGFFSDDFFKATFNSPEVKMGRKKSGQAVLDTLSQTGDGSYGNLTVAWKLGGKHSLFWKNEGGRTRIYDGQSGEEITQSPSKTRSFMDFVNLKTITYNRLDNCEPTTYALAAVERPKKM
;
A
#
# COMPACT_ATOMS: atom_id res chain seq x y z
N THR A 1 2.08 5.16 1.78
CA THR A 1 2.62 5.07 3.15
C THR A 1 1.89 6.01 4.11
N ALA A 2 1.76 7.29 3.77
CA ALA A 2 1.07 8.25 4.63
C ALA A 2 -0.38 7.85 4.89
N MET A 3 -1.09 7.33 3.89
CA MET A 3 -2.47 6.88 4.07
C MET A 3 -2.55 5.72 5.05
N ALA A 4 -1.61 4.77 4.99
CA ALA A 4 -1.58 3.64 5.91
C ALA A 4 -1.31 4.12 7.34
N LEU A 5 -0.42 5.06 7.52
CA LEU A 5 -0.12 5.65 8.83
C LEU A 5 -1.32 6.41 9.39
N ARG A 6 -2.01 7.17 8.55
CA ARG A 6 -3.23 7.88 8.97
C ARG A 6 -4.34 6.92 9.37
N GLU A 7 -4.47 5.79 8.66
CA GLU A 7 -5.45 4.76 9.03
C GLU A 7 -5.16 4.18 10.42
N LYS A 8 -3.89 4.09 10.80
CA LYS A 8 -3.49 3.68 12.15
C LYS A 8 -3.67 4.79 13.20
N GLY A 9 -4.05 5.99 12.80
CA GLY A 9 -4.31 7.10 13.71
C GLY A 9 -3.18 8.12 13.82
N TYR A 10 -2.15 8.03 13.00
CA TYR A 10 -1.07 9.00 13.01
C TYR A 10 -1.38 10.18 12.10
N ASP A 11 -1.03 11.38 12.55
CA ASP A 11 -1.22 12.60 11.79
C ASP A 11 0.02 12.88 10.93
N VAL A 12 0.01 12.32 9.72
CA VAL A 12 1.12 12.47 8.78
C VAL A 12 0.63 12.86 7.41
N GLN A 13 1.49 13.51 6.65
CA GLN A 13 1.22 13.87 5.26
C GLN A 13 2.19 13.17 4.33
N ALA A 14 1.74 12.89 3.12
CA ALA A 14 2.61 12.32 2.10
C ALA A 14 3.68 13.34 1.72
N THR A 15 4.93 12.89 1.72
CA THR A 15 6.06 13.70 1.29
C THR A 15 6.81 12.96 0.19
N LYS A 16 7.45 13.73 -0.69
CA LYS A 16 8.30 13.15 -1.72
C LYS A 16 9.55 12.60 -1.06
N VAL A 17 9.87 11.34 -1.36
CA VAL A 17 11.07 10.70 -0.85
C VAL A 17 12.16 10.70 -1.91
N SER A 18 13.41 10.63 -1.46
CA SER A 18 14.56 10.59 -2.35
C SER A 18 14.65 9.24 -3.08
N ASP A 19 15.39 9.25 -4.18
CA ASP A 19 15.69 8.03 -4.92
C ASP A 19 16.37 7.01 -4.02
N GLY A 20 16.05 5.73 -4.24
CA GLY A 20 16.62 4.65 -3.46
C GLY A 20 15.86 4.30 -2.21
N PHE A 21 14.77 5.00 -1.92
CA PHE A 21 13.89 4.64 -0.82
C PHE A 21 12.99 3.47 -1.25
N PHE A 22 12.99 2.40 -0.47
CA PHE A 22 12.17 1.21 -0.73
C PHE A 22 11.13 1.06 0.36
N SER A 23 9.85 0.99 -0.02
CA SER A 23 8.75 0.91 0.93
C SER A 23 8.77 -0.36 1.77
N ASP A 24 9.23 -1.49 1.22
CA ASP A 24 9.32 -2.73 1.98
C ASP A 24 10.34 -2.63 3.11
N ASP A 25 11.50 -2.00 2.88
CA ASP A 25 12.48 -1.73 3.93
C ASP A 25 11.90 -0.83 5.01
N PHE A 26 11.17 0.20 4.61
CA PHE A 26 10.51 1.10 5.53
C PHE A 26 9.51 0.35 6.42
N PHE A 27 8.65 -0.47 5.83
CA PHE A 27 7.62 -1.17 6.59
C PHE A 27 8.20 -2.24 7.50
N LYS A 28 9.28 -2.90 7.09
CA LYS A 28 9.96 -3.85 7.94
C LYS A 28 10.61 -3.15 9.14
N ALA A 29 11.25 -2.01 8.93
CA ALA A 29 11.92 -1.26 9.98
C ALA A 29 10.93 -0.59 10.94
N THR A 30 9.81 -0.06 10.42
CA THR A 30 8.88 0.76 11.22
C THR A 30 7.73 -0.02 11.83
N PHE A 31 7.29 -1.11 11.20
CA PHE A 31 6.14 -1.88 11.65
C PHE A 31 6.42 -3.37 11.78
N ASN A 32 7.63 -3.80 11.45
CA ASN A 32 7.98 -5.21 11.38
C ASN A 32 7.03 -6.00 10.48
N SER A 33 6.55 -5.35 9.42
CA SER A 33 5.61 -5.93 8.47
C SER A 33 6.39 -6.53 7.30
N PRO A 34 6.30 -7.85 7.09
CA PRO A 34 7.01 -8.48 5.99
C PRO A 34 6.35 -8.18 4.65
N GLU A 35 7.18 -8.14 3.61
CA GLU A 35 6.71 -8.11 2.23
C GLU A 35 6.14 -9.46 1.86
N VAL A 36 4.94 -9.48 1.29
CA VAL A 36 4.30 -10.70 0.79
C VAL A 36 4.25 -10.63 -0.73
N LYS A 37 4.82 -11.62 -1.39
CA LYS A 37 4.79 -11.73 -2.85
C LYS A 37 3.50 -12.41 -3.26
N MET A 38 2.75 -11.79 -4.18
CA MET A 38 1.50 -12.37 -4.66
C MET A 38 1.71 -13.52 -5.64
N GLY A 39 2.90 -13.58 -6.26
CA GLY A 39 3.16 -14.49 -7.37
C GLY A 39 2.54 -13.95 -8.67
N ARG A 40 2.52 -14.78 -9.70
CA ARG A 40 1.96 -14.38 -11.00
C ARG A 40 0.44 -14.29 -10.92
N LYS A 41 -0.12 -13.15 -11.29
CA LYS A 41 -1.57 -12.95 -11.36
C LYS A 41 -2.00 -12.87 -12.82
N LYS A 42 -3.17 -13.42 -13.11
CA LYS A 42 -3.71 -13.45 -14.49
C LYS A 42 -4.44 -12.16 -14.84
N SER A 43 -4.87 -11.39 -13.85
CA SER A 43 -5.68 -10.19 -14.06
C SER A 43 -5.63 -9.28 -12.84
N GLY A 44 -6.09 -8.05 -13.02
CA GLY A 44 -6.26 -7.12 -11.91
C GLY A 44 -7.28 -7.62 -10.88
N GLN A 45 -8.32 -8.33 -11.32
CA GLN A 45 -9.29 -8.90 -10.41
C GLN A 45 -8.65 -9.93 -9.47
N ALA A 46 -7.71 -10.73 -9.98
CA ALA A 46 -7.00 -11.70 -9.15
C ALA A 46 -6.17 -11.00 -8.06
N VAL A 47 -5.64 -9.81 -8.34
CA VAL A 47 -4.94 -8.98 -7.35
C VAL A 47 -5.91 -8.56 -6.24
N LEU A 48 -7.07 -8.06 -6.61
CA LEU A 48 -8.10 -7.64 -5.64
C LEU A 48 -8.56 -8.83 -4.79
N ASP A 49 -8.77 -9.99 -5.41
CA ASP A 49 -9.18 -11.20 -4.71
C ASP A 49 -8.16 -11.63 -3.67
N THR A 50 -6.88 -11.53 -4.00
CA THR A 50 -5.80 -11.86 -3.06
C THR A 50 -5.84 -10.96 -1.83
N LEU A 51 -6.01 -9.66 -2.02
CA LEU A 51 -6.11 -8.73 -0.90
C LEU A 51 -7.37 -8.94 -0.08
N SER A 52 -8.50 -9.24 -0.74
CA SER A 52 -9.76 -9.42 -0.04
C SER A 52 -9.78 -10.67 0.85
N GLN A 53 -8.96 -11.67 0.55
CA GLN A 53 -8.83 -12.87 1.36
C GLN A 53 -8.26 -12.61 2.75
N THR A 54 -7.63 -11.47 2.97
CA THR A 54 -7.13 -11.10 4.30
C THR A 54 -8.25 -10.71 5.28
N GLY A 55 -9.46 -10.47 4.77
CA GLY A 55 -10.64 -10.18 5.59
C GLY A 55 -10.94 -8.70 5.74
N ASP A 56 -12.18 -8.39 6.15
CA ASP A 56 -12.62 -7.02 6.40
C ASP A 56 -11.78 -6.37 7.51
N GLY A 57 -11.51 -5.08 7.36
CA GLY A 57 -10.71 -4.32 8.31
C GLY A 57 -9.22 -4.38 8.04
N SER A 58 -8.76 -5.28 7.16
CA SER A 58 -7.34 -5.34 6.79
C SER A 58 -6.97 -4.17 5.90
N TYR A 59 -5.75 -3.67 6.05
CA TYR A 59 -5.22 -2.61 5.21
C TYR A 59 -3.70 -2.65 5.21
N GLY A 60 -3.10 -1.96 4.25
CA GLY A 60 -1.65 -1.90 4.15
C GLY A 60 -1.16 -1.21 2.89
N ASN A 61 0.06 -1.55 2.52
CA ASN A 61 0.73 -1.02 1.34
C ASN A 61 0.71 -2.06 0.22
N LEU A 62 0.56 -1.57 -1.01
CA LEU A 62 0.65 -2.38 -2.22
C LEU A 62 1.76 -1.80 -3.09
N THR A 63 2.73 -2.61 -3.45
CA THR A 63 3.82 -2.17 -4.32
C THR A 63 3.67 -2.82 -5.68
N VAL A 64 3.59 -1.98 -6.71
CA VAL A 64 3.47 -2.43 -8.09
C VAL A 64 4.68 -1.96 -8.90
N ALA A 65 5.07 -2.75 -9.87
CA ALA A 65 6.05 -2.33 -10.88
C ALA A 65 5.31 -2.02 -12.17
N TRP A 66 5.71 -0.95 -12.84
CA TRP A 66 5.15 -0.62 -14.14
C TRP A 66 5.77 -1.52 -15.22
N LYS A 67 5.00 -1.85 -16.25
CA LYS A 67 5.52 -2.66 -17.37
C LYS A 67 6.71 -1.99 -18.05
N LEU A 68 6.73 -0.67 -18.07
CA LEU A 68 7.80 0.12 -18.70
C LEU A 68 8.94 0.48 -17.75
N GLY A 69 8.89 -0.02 -16.51
CA GLY A 69 9.92 0.22 -15.51
C GLY A 69 9.49 1.16 -14.41
N GLY A 70 10.16 1.05 -13.27
CA GLY A 70 9.82 1.84 -12.08
C GLY A 70 8.80 1.14 -11.20
N LYS A 71 8.73 1.59 -9.96
CA LYS A 71 7.80 1.06 -8.95
C LYS A 71 6.93 2.17 -8.39
N HIS A 72 5.77 1.80 -7.86
CA HIS A 72 4.84 2.72 -7.23
C HIS A 72 4.18 2.07 -6.03
N SER A 73 3.98 2.85 -4.97
CA SER A 73 3.33 2.39 -3.74
C SER A 73 1.91 2.92 -3.67
N LEU A 74 1.00 2.03 -3.29
CA LEU A 74 -0.42 2.33 -3.16
C LEU A 74 -0.89 1.94 -1.76
N PHE A 75 -1.99 2.53 -1.31
CA PHE A 75 -2.68 2.12 -0.10
C PHE A 75 -3.86 1.22 -0.47
N TRP A 76 -4.03 0.12 0.26
CA TRP A 76 -5.20 -0.76 0.07
C TRP A 76 -5.89 -0.98 1.40
N LYS A 77 -7.21 -1.19 1.35
CA LYS A 77 -7.99 -1.59 2.51
C LYS A 77 -9.21 -2.39 2.10
N ASN A 78 -9.64 -3.27 3.00
CA ASN A 78 -10.87 -4.06 2.84
C ASN A 78 -11.96 -3.44 3.70
N GLU A 79 -13.08 -3.10 3.08
CA GLU A 79 -14.18 -2.41 3.73
C GLU A 79 -15.49 -2.90 3.17
N GLY A 80 -16.34 -3.50 4.01
CA GLY A 80 -17.65 -4.00 3.61
C GLY A 80 -17.60 -5.08 2.54
N GLY A 81 -16.61 -5.97 2.61
CA GLY A 81 -16.44 -7.06 1.64
C GLY A 81 -15.79 -6.62 0.33
N ARG A 82 -15.34 -5.38 0.24
CA ARG A 82 -14.75 -4.80 -0.96
C ARG A 82 -13.33 -4.33 -0.70
N THR A 83 -12.40 -4.67 -1.60
CA THR A 83 -11.04 -4.14 -1.57
C THR A 83 -10.98 -2.81 -2.31
N ARG A 84 -10.46 -1.79 -1.65
CA ARG A 84 -10.26 -0.46 -2.22
C ARG A 84 -8.78 -0.15 -2.28
N ILE A 85 -8.36 0.44 -3.39
CA ILE A 85 -6.95 0.82 -3.62
C ILE A 85 -6.89 2.31 -3.94
N TYR A 86 -5.99 3.01 -3.26
CA TYR A 86 -5.83 4.46 -3.39
C TYR A 86 -4.39 4.79 -3.75
N ASP A 87 -4.21 5.78 -4.62
CA ASP A 87 -2.92 6.40 -4.83
C ASP A 87 -2.65 7.35 -3.67
N GLY A 88 -1.60 7.08 -2.89
CA GLY A 88 -1.29 7.87 -1.71
C GLY A 88 -0.83 9.29 -1.99
N GLN A 89 -0.36 9.57 -3.21
CA GLN A 89 0.10 10.90 -3.59
C GLN A 89 -1.04 11.80 -4.04
N SER A 90 -1.99 11.25 -4.80
CA SER A 90 -3.12 12.02 -5.33
C SER A 90 -4.39 11.88 -4.50
N GLY A 91 -4.47 10.85 -3.65
CA GLY A 91 -5.68 10.51 -2.91
C GLY A 91 -6.75 9.85 -3.77
N GLU A 92 -6.48 9.59 -5.03
CA GLU A 92 -7.44 9.06 -5.99
C GLU A 92 -7.69 7.58 -5.77
N GLU A 93 -8.96 7.16 -5.75
CA GLU A 93 -9.31 5.75 -5.65
C GLU A 93 -9.22 5.08 -7.01
N ILE A 94 -8.31 4.11 -7.14
CA ILE A 94 -8.10 3.36 -8.38
C ILE A 94 -9.25 2.38 -8.63
N THR A 95 -9.84 1.86 -7.56
CA THR A 95 -10.95 0.90 -7.61
C THR A 95 -12.34 1.56 -7.66
N GLN A 96 -12.40 2.85 -7.97
CA GLN A 96 -13.65 3.61 -8.03
C GLN A 96 -14.64 3.03 -9.04
N SER A 97 -14.15 2.50 -10.15
CA SER A 97 -14.96 1.82 -11.16
C SER A 97 -14.20 0.66 -11.78
N PRO A 98 -14.90 -0.35 -12.35
CA PRO A 98 -14.22 -1.44 -13.03
C PRO A 98 -13.34 -1.00 -14.20
N SER A 99 -13.78 0.00 -14.96
CA SER A 99 -13.00 0.50 -16.10
C SER A 99 -11.73 1.22 -15.64
N LYS A 100 -11.80 1.98 -14.56
CA LYS A 100 -10.63 2.65 -14.00
C LYS A 100 -9.62 1.65 -13.47
N THR A 101 -10.09 0.61 -12.78
CA THR A 101 -9.24 -0.47 -12.29
C THR A 101 -8.53 -1.17 -13.44
N ARG A 102 -9.24 -1.50 -14.52
CA ARG A 102 -8.64 -2.14 -15.70
C ARG A 102 -7.59 -1.27 -16.36
N SER A 103 -7.90 0.01 -16.53
CA SER A 103 -6.96 0.95 -17.14
C SER A 103 -5.66 1.04 -16.33
N PHE A 104 -5.77 1.10 -15.02
CA PHE A 104 -4.60 1.11 -14.14
C PHE A 104 -3.81 -0.20 -14.26
N MET A 105 -4.48 -1.33 -14.16
CA MET A 105 -3.83 -2.64 -14.15
C MET A 105 -3.17 -3.00 -15.48
N ASP A 106 -3.63 -2.39 -16.58
CA ASP A 106 -3.00 -2.59 -17.90
C ASP A 106 -1.54 -2.12 -17.93
N PHE A 107 -1.17 -1.17 -17.08
CA PHE A 107 0.21 -0.66 -17.01
C PHE A 107 1.06 -1.39 -15.97
N VAL A 108 0.47 -2.28 -15.19
CA VAL A 108 1.13 -2.95 -14.07
C VAL A 108 1.66 -4.31 -14.49
N ASN A 109 2.88 -4.61 -14.05
CA ASN A 109 3.44 -5.95 -14.18
C ASN A 109 2.80 -6.86 -13.13
N LEU A 110 1.88 -7.71 -13.56
CA LEU A 110 1.11 -8.59 -12.66
C LEU A 110 1.92 -9.77 -12.11
N LYS A 111 3.19 -9.89 -12.48
CA LYS A 111 4.06 -10.99 -12.04
C LYS A 111 4.87 -10.66 -10.78
N THR A 112 4.97 -9.39 -10.42
CA THR A 112 5.90 -8.92 -9.38
C THR A 112 5.25 -8.06 -8.31
N ILE A 113 3.92 -8.14 -8.15
CA ILE A 113 3.21 -7.36 -7.15
C ILE A 113 3.51 -7.91 -5.75
N THR A 114 3.77 -7.00 -4.82
CA THR A 114 3.95 -7.34 -3.41
C THR A 114 3.06 -6.46 -2.56
N TYR A 115 2.77 -6.91 -1.34
CA TYR A 115 2.01 -6.10 -0.40
C TYR A 115 2.51 -6.30 1.02
N ASN A 116 2.22 -5.31 1.87
CA ASN A 116 2.42 -5.38 3.31
C ASN A 116 1.09 -5.17 3.99
N ARG A 117 0.83 -5.94 5.04
CA ARG A 117 -0.37 -5.79 5.87
C ARG A 117 0.01 -5.04 7.14
N LEU A 118 -0.67 -3.95 7.44
CA LEU A 118 -0.34 -3.06 8.55
C LEU A 118 -1.38 -3.02 9.66
N ASP A 119 -2.60 -3.51 9.42
CA ASP A 119 -3.67 -3.50 10.42
C ASP A 119 -3.36 -4.35 11.64
N ASN A 120 -2.58 -5.41 11.46
CA ASN A 120 -2.21 -6.34 12.52
C ASN A 120 -0.78 -6.13 13.04
N CYS A 121 -0.16 -5.00 12.69
CA CYS A 121 1.20 -4.67 13.10
C CYS A 121 1.22 -3.42 13.96
N GLU A 122 2.08 -3.42 14.98
CA GLU A 122 2.29 -2.25 15.81
C GLU A 122 3.57 -1.52 15.37
N PRO A 123 3.58 -0.18 15.45
CA PRO A 123 4.78 0.57 15.11
C PRO A 123 5.94 0.24 16.04
N THR A 124 7.13 0.15 15.48
CA THR A 124 8.34 -0.01 16.27
C THR A 124 8.70 1.31 16.96
N THR A 125 9.63 1.28 17.90
CA THR A 125 10.13 2.50 18.55
C THR A 125 10.67 3.50 17.53
N TYR A 126 11.33 3.01 16.49
CA TYR A 126 11.82 3.86 15.40
C TYR A 126 10.66 4.58 14.69
N ALA A 127 9.59 3.87 14.39
CA ALA A 127 8.43 4.45 13.72
C ALA A 127 7.77 5.52 14.58
N LEU A 128 7.61 5.27 15.87
CA LEU A 128 7.02 6.24 16.80
C LEU A 128 7.85 7.51 16.83
N ALA A 129 9.16 7.40 16.93
CA ALA A 129 10.05 8.56 16.95
C ALA A 129 9.97 9.35 15.64
N ALA A 130 9.92 8.65 14.50
CA ALA A 130 9.87 9.30 13.18
C ALA A 130 8.54 9.98 12.90
N VAL A 131 7.41 9.39 13.35
CA VAL A 131 6.07 9.89 13.06
C VAL A 131 5.66 11.00 14.03
N GLU A 132 6.05 10.91 15.29
CA GLU A 132 5.63 11.88 16.31
C GLU A 132 6.34 13.24 16.20
N ARG A 133 7.55 13.27 15.67
CA ARG A 133 8.31 14.52 15.54
C ARG A 133 7.55 15.66 14.87
N PRO A 134 6.89 15.44 13.72
CA PRO A 134 6.15 16.53 13.06
C PRO A 134 5.02 17.10 13.90
N LYS A 135 4.45 16.33 14.80
CA LYS A 135 3.33 16.76 15.63
C LYS A 135 3.73 17.77 16.69
N LYS A 136 5.01 17.85 17.02
CA LYS A 136 5.52 18.73 18.06
C LYS A 136 5.82 20.12 17.55
N MET A 137 5.71 20.31 16.27
CA MET A 137 5.89 21.62 15.64
C MET A 137 4.55 22.34 15.45
#